data_f2843d5745447eac6bf2b4dad29c73a1
#
_entry.id   f2843d5745447eac6bf2b4dad29c73a1
#
_cell.length_a   1.000
_cell.length_b   1.000
_cell.length_c   1.000
_cell.angle_alpha   90.00
_cell.angle_beta   90.00
_cell.angle_gamma   90.00
#
_symmetry.space_group_name_H-M   'P 1'
#
loop_
_entity.id
_entity.type
_entity.pdbx_description
1 polymer ?
#
loop_
_entity_poly.entity_id
_entity_poly.type
_entity_poly.pdbx_seq_one_letter_code
_entity_poly.pdbx_strand_id
1 'polypeptide(L)'
;MKKTIYILAVLLIALNFTACTDTDRDTVDLNAEVEILSFTINGIEGTIDTAKQTIKLFMPPGTDLTSLTTSISTSEGASVTPASGVSMDFSASSITPIEYRVYNKNVYNTYKVTVEETKAKITMFKIGNAVGDINEANRTITVYVPVATDLSAITPVIEHTAGATISPAAGETVDFTNPVVYTLNYVGYQFSYTVTVQHGSNPGLIIFNGEDVKPVWANIAATVESPYANPLTDGINPTPFCASIMRAGNDTDAGGKPWSGGALWNSYKVNIDPAEYDRFSIMVLKNVAGDVQLEIQSDGEQNKDWLKVWYSEDNLGKWQKLTFKIPENRTAIINNVLVAPHAHDAGQPVVFTTHRVYWDELIALPKE
;
A
#
# COMPACT_ATOMS: atom_id res chain seq x y z
N MET A 1 -106.36 -10.76 -8.33
CA MET A 1 -105.17 -11.44 -8.89
C MET A 1 -103.97 -10.92 -8.19
N LYS A 2 -103.40 -11.76 -7.52
CA LYS A 2 -102.47 -11.80 -6.37
C LYS A 2 -101.28 -10.91 -6.54
N LYS A 3 -101.21 -9.75 -5.89
CA LYS A 3 -99.98 -9.08 -5.57
C LYS A 3 -99.54 -9.61 -4.22
N THR A 4 -98.71 -10.55 -4.25
CA THR A 4 -98.08 -11.05 -3.11
C THR A 4 -97.15 -9.99 -2.57
N ILE A 5 -97.51 -9.41 -1.47
CA ILE A 5 -96.73 -8.48 -0.69
C ILE A 5 -95.58 -9.29 -0.11
N TYR A 6 -94.45 -9.12 -0.71
CA TYR A 6 -93.23 -9.47 -0.02
C TYR A 6 -92.85 -8.34 0.99
N ILE A 7 -93.73 -8.20 1.95
CA ILE A 7 -93.30 -7.65 3.22
C ILE A 7 -92.58 -8.81 3.94
N LEU A 8 -91.61 -9.25 3.33
CA LEU A 8 -90.69 -10.01 4.05
C LEU A 8 -89.85 -9.02 4.73
N ALA A 9 -90.25 -8.79 5.93
CA ALA A 9 -89.29 -9.02 6.95
C ALA A 9 -87.87 -8.85 6.38
N VAL A 10 -87.53 -7.61 6.12
CA VAL A 10 -86.18 -7.23 6.41
C VAL A 10 -86.09 -7.48 7.90
N LEU A 11 -86.02 -8.76 8.20
CA LEU A 11 -85.53 -9.20 9.45
C LEU A 11 -84.25 -8.43 9.60
N LEU A 12 -84.27 -7.41 10.40
CA LEU A 12 -83.16 -6.79 11.01
C LEU A 12 -82.44 -7.94 11.73
N ILE A 13 -81.65 -8.64 10.97
CA ILE A 13 -80.50 -9.24 11.56
C ILE A 13 -79.64 -8.02 11.90
N ALA A 14 -79.91 -7.45 13.03
CA ALA A 14 -78.92 -6.72 13.76
C ALA A 14 -77.82 -7.73 14.01
N LEU A 15 -76.96 -7.90 12.98
CA LEU A 15 -75.61 -8.38 13.19
C LEU A 15 -75.02 -7.38 14.18
N ASN A 16 -75.07 -7.73 15.44
CA ASN A 16 -74.18 -7.18 16.42
C ASN A 16 -72.80 -7.50 15.89
N PHE A 17 -72.32 -6.62 15.00
CA PHE A 17 -70.88 -6.42 14.93
C PHE A 17 -70.52 -5.89 16.31
N THR A 18 -70.25 -6.77 17.22
CA THR A 18 -69.30 -6.45 18.28
C THR A 18 -68.08 -6.01 17.53
N ALA A 19 -68.02 -4.70 17.26
CA ALA A 19 -66.74 -4.08 16.96
C ALA A 19 -65.88 -4.52 18.15
N CYS A 20 -65.01 -5.48 17.88
CA CYS A 20 -63.87 -5.70 18.74
C CYS A 20 -63.16 -4.34 18.73
N THR A 21 -63.44 -3.55 19.73
CA THR A 21 -62.63 -2.39 20.03
C THR A 21 -61.35 -2.99 20.50
N ASP A 22 -60.50 -3.27 19.52
CA ASP A 22 -59.10 -3.58 19.74
C ASP A 22 -58.50 -2.31 20.36
N THR A 23 -58.60 -2.24 21.69
CA THR A 23 -58.04 -1.17 22.48
C THR A 23 -56.53 -1.26 22.53
N ASP A 24 -55.98 -2.26 21.85
CA ASP A 24 -54.55 -2.47 21.64
C ASP A 24 -54.11 -2.14 20.20
N ARG A 25 -54.80 -1.28 19.50
CA ARG A 25 -54.16 -0.60 18.37
C ARG A 25 -53.09 0.26 19.01
N ASP A 26 -51.88 -0.28 19.07
CA ASP A 26 -50.68 0.54 19.17
C ASP A 26 -50.88 1.68 18.16
N THR A 27 -51.14 2.86 18.70
CA THR A 27 -51.22 4.06 17.86
C THR A 27 -49.93 4.17 17.16
N VAL A 28 -49.90 3.94 15.84
CA VAL A 28 -48.69 4.09 15.05
C VAL A 28 -48.27 5.54 15.19
N ASP A 29 -47.33 5.77 16.08
CA ASP A 29 -46.79 7.08 16.35
C ASP A 29 -45.71 7.34 15.31
N LEU A 30 -46.12 8.01 14.22
CA LEU A 30 -45.24 8.41 13.10
C LEU A 30 -44.46 9.69 13.42
N ASN A 31 -44.72 10.34 14.55
CA ASN A 31 -44.07 11.60 14.92
C ASN A 31 -42.92 11.36 15.91
N ALA A 32 -42.59 10.10 16.23
CA ALA A 32 -41.44 9.81 17.07
C ALA A 32 -40.15 10.20 16.39
N GLU A 33 -39.32 10.93 17.10
CA GLU A 33 -37.98 11.29 16.60
C GLU A 33 -37.07 10.05 16.64
N VAL A 34 -36.29 9.87 15.56
CA VAL A 34 -35.37 8.72 15.37
C VAL A 34 -34.04 9.21 14.82
N GLU A 35 -33.31 9.94 15.64
CA GLU A 35 -32.01 10.51 15.30
C GLU A 35 -30.90 10.01 16.22
N ILE A 36 -29.69 9.91 15.66
CA ILE A 36 -28.45 9.81 16.42
C ILE A 36 -28.00 11.25 16.71
N LEU A 37 -27.98 11.62 17.97
CA LEU A 37 -27.62 12.98 18.42
C LEU A 37 -26.12 13.13 18.65
N SER A 38 -25.46 12.06 19.12
CA SER A 38 -24.00 12.00 19.19
C SER A 38 -23.50 10.59 18.91
N PHE A 39 -22.33 10.49 18.32
CA PHE A 39 -21.65 9.26 18.05
C PHE A 39 -20.16 9.45 18.31
N THR A 40 -19.62 8.79 19.32
CA THR A 40 -18.22 8.94 19.71
C THR A 40 -17.52 7.59 19.80
N ILE A 41 -16.23 7.58 19.50
CA ILE A 41 -15.32 6.45 19.70
C ILE A 41 -14.09 6.98 20.42
N ASN A 42 -13.76 6.41 21.58
CA ASN A 42 -12.61 6.84 22.40
C ASN A 42 -12.61 8.35 22.70
N GLY A 43 -13.81 8.96 22.85
CA GLY A 43 -13.97 10.38 23.10
C GLY A 43 -13.84 11.29 21.85
N ILE A 44 -13.61 10.70 20.68
CA ILE A 44 -13.60 11.43 19.41
C ILE A 44 -14.99 11.46 18.84
N GLU A 45 -15.50 12.65 18.55
CA GLU A 45 -16.85 12.85 18.04
C GLU A 45 -16.92 12.67 16.53
N GLY A 46 -17.93 11.94 16.06
CA GLY A 46 -18.25 11.76 14.66
C GLY A 46 -19.02 12.95 14.09
N THR A 47 -18.70 13.32 12.87
CA THR A 47 -19.50 14.29 12.11
C THR A 47 -20.77 13.61 11.60
N ILE A 48 -21.93 14.07 12.08
CA ILE A 48 -23.23 13.55 11.70
C ILE A 48 -23.85 14.42 10.62
N ASP A 49 -24.16 13.83 9.45
CA ASP A 49 -24.97 14.46 8.40
C ASP A 49 -26.36 13.80 8.43
N THR A 50 -27.31 14.46 9.10
CA THR A 50 -28.67 13.96 9.27
C THR A 50 -29.44 13.91 7.94
N ALA A 51 -29.14 14.81 6.99
CA ALA A 51 -29.79 14.85 5.69
C ALA A 51 -29.38 13.65 4.82
N LYS A 52 -28.13 13.22 4.91
CA LYS A 52 -27.60 12.05 4.19
C LYS A 52 -27.63 10.78 5.01
N GLN A 53 -27.96 10.88 6.29
CA GLN A 53 -27.91 9.77 7.25
C GLN A 53 -26.52 9.10 7.24
N THR A 54 -25.47 9.92 7.36
CA THR A 54 -24.09 9.44 7.43
C THR A 54 -23.38 9.98 8.66
N ILE A 55 -22.49 9.16 9.20
CA ILE A 55 -21.60 9.53 10.31
C ILE A 55 -20.17 9.20 9.89
N LYS A 56 -19.28 10.18 10.00
CA LYS A 56 -17.87 9.99 9.66
C LYS A 56 -16.98 10.36 10.84
N LEU A 57 -16.04 9.45 11.17
CA LEU A 57 -15.02 9.66 12.20
C LEU A 57 -13.62 9.49 11.59
N PHE A 58 -12.70 10.32 12.06
CA PHE A 58 -11.27 10.17 11.80
C PHE A 58 -10.55 9.83 13.11
N MET A 59 -10.03 8.62 13.19
CA MET A 59 -9.27 8.16 14.34
C MET A 59 -7.80 8.61 14.26
N PRO A 60 -7.09 8.72 15.39
CA PRO A 60 -5.66 9.03 15.41
C PRO A 60 -4.85 8.08 14.52
N PRO A 61 -3.71 8.54 13.97
CA PRO A 61 -2.75 7.67 13.30
C PRO A 61 -2.34 6.48 14.18
N GLY A 62 -2.29 5.27 13.60
CA GLY A 62 -1.94 4.04 14.31
C GLY A 62 -3.08 3.42 15.13
N THR A 63 -4.31 3.92 15.04
CA THR A 63 -5.45 3.33 15.74
C THR A 63 -5.83 1.99 15.11
N ASP A 64 -5.90 0.95 15.94
CA ASP A 64 -6.50 -0.33 15.53
C ASP A 64 -8.02 -0.19 15.40
N LEU A 65 -8.53 -0.35 14.17
CA LEU A 65 -9.95 -0.22 13.86
C LEU A 65 -10.74 -1.53 14.03
N THR A 66 -10.09 -2.65 14.36
CA THR A 66 -10.74 -3.98 14.42
C THR A 66 -11.62 -4.19 15.63
N SER A 67 -11.45 -3.37 16.69
CA SER A 67 -12.18 -3.53 17.95
C SER A 67 -12.41 -2.17 18.63
N LEU A 68 -13.35 -1.39 18.11
CA LEU A 68 -13.68 -0.08 18.65
C LEU A 68 -15.05 -0.08 19.30
N THR A 69 -15.15 0.54 20.48
CA THR A 69 -16.40 0.67 21.24
C THR A 69 -17.00 2.05 20.99
N THR A 70 -18.26 2.08 20.57
CA THR A 70 -19.01 3.30 20.32
C THR A 70 -19.76 3.78 21.57
N SER A 71 -19.84 5.08 21.76
CA SER A 71 -20.79 5.72 22.69
C SER A 71 -21.76 6.56 21.86
N ILE A 72 -23.05 6.24 21.98
CA ILE A 72 -24.11 6.77 21.12
C ILE A 72 -25.22 7.35 21.98
N SER A 73 -25.65 8.58 21.69
CA SER A 73 -26.90 9.12 22.21
C SER A 73 -27.91 9.28 21.08
N THR A 74 -29.17 9.02 21.39
CA THR A 74 -30.28 9.06 20.46
C THR A 74 -31.38 10.00 20.94
N SER A 75 -32.34 10.30 20.06
CA SER A 75 -33.58 11.01 20.44
C SER A 75 -34.27 10.31 21.62
N GLU A 76 -35.06 11.05 22.38
CA GLU A 76 -35.77 10.55 23.57
C GLU A 76 -36.67 9.36 23.17
N GLY A 77 -36.55 8.27 23.96
CA GLY A 77 -37.31 7.04 23.71
C GLY A 77 -36.85 6.20 22.53
N ALA A 78 -35.85 6.64 21.75
CA ALA A 78 -35.27 5.85 20.67
C ALA A 78 -34.20 4.89 21.16
N SER A 79 -34.06 3.77 20.46
CA SER A 79 -33.01 2.77 20.62
C SER A 79 -32.18 2.66 19.36
N VAL A 80 -30.95 2.15 19.47
CA VAL A 80 -30.05 1.99 18.33
C VAL A 80 -29.49 0.58 18.24
N THR A 81 -29.30 0.06 17.05
CA THR A 81 -28.67 -1.23 16.78
C THR A 81 -27.63 -1.07 15.65
N PRO A 82 -26.36 -1.47 15.83
CA PRO A 82 -25.74 -2.00 17.07
C PRO A 82 -25.87 -1.03 18.26
N ALA A 83 -25.94 -1.59 19.48
CA ALA A 83 -26.16 -0.78 20.67
C ALA A 83 -24.90 0.01 21.06
N SER A 84 -25.10 1.12 21.79
CA SER A 84 -24.00 1.84 22.44
C SER A 84 -23.23 0.90 23.40
N GLY A 85 -21.91 1.00 23.42
CA GLY A 85 -21.04 0.17 24.25
C GLY A 85 -20.67 -1.19 23.63
N VAL A 86 -21.18 -1.52 22.45
CA VAL A 86 -20.77 -2.75 21.72
C VAL A 86 -19.48 -2.50 20.95
N SER A 87 -18.53 -3.44 21.04
CA SER A 87 -17.31 -3.41 20.25
C SER A 87 -17.58 -3.88 18.83
N MET A 88 -17.08 -3.14 17.83
CA MET A 88 -17.30 -3.37 16.41
C MET A 88 -15.99 -3.27 15.65
N ASP A 89 -15.89 -4.02 14.55
CA ASP A 89 -14.80 -3.92 13.59
C ASP A 89 -15.13 -2.88 12.50
N PHE A 90 -14.38 -1.79 12.48
CA PHE A 90 -14.51 -0.70 11.51
C PHE A 90 -13.43 -0.72 10.43
N SER A 91 -12.56 -1.73 10.39
CA SER A 91 -11.40 -1.77 9.47
C SER A 91 -11.78 -1.68 7.99
N ALA A 92 -12.96 -2.20 7.62
CA ALA A 92 -13.48 -2.15 6.27
C ALA A 92 -14.54 -1.05 6.05
N SER A 93 -14.84 -0.20 7.05
CA SER A 93 -15.97 0.73 7.02
C SER A 93 -15.85 1.84 5.98
N SER A 94 -14.64 2.16 5.51
CA SER A 94 -14.40 3.11 4.40
C SER A 94 -14.90 2.59 3.05
N ILE A 95 -14.95 1.25 2.88
CA ILE A 95 -15.44 0.58 1.66
C ILE A 95 -16.89 0.11 1.85
N THR A 96 -17.18 -0.47 3.02
CA THR A 96 -18.50 -0.99 3.38
C THR A 96 -18.92 -0.37 4.71
N PRO A 97 -19.59 0.80 4.68
CA PRO A 97 -20.03 1.47 5.90
C PRO A 97 -20.89 0.58 6.80
N ILE A 98 -20.70 0.71 8.12
CA ILE A 98 -21.50 -0.04 9.08
C ILE A 98 -22.84 0.67 9.27
N GLU A 99 -23.92 -0.08 9.18
CA GLU A 99 -25.26 0.47 9.37
C GLU A 99 -25.66 0.45 10.83
N TYR A 100 -26.03 1.64 11.34
CA TYR A 100 -26.64 1.84 12.64
C TYR A 100 -28.09 2.24 12.45
N ARG A 101 -29.00 1.37 12.88
CA ARG A 101 -30.43 1.62 12.80
C ARG A 101 -30.91 2.20 14.12
N VAL A 102 -31.41 3.43 14.11
CA VAL A 102 -32.10 4.06 15.22
C VAL A 102 -33.59 3.91 15.03
N TYR A 103 -34.30 3.50 16.06
CA TYR A 103 -35.72 3.21 15.96
C TYR A 103 -36.47 3.59 17.26
N ASN A 104 -37.70 4.04 17.07
CA ASN A 104 -38.64 4.32 18.15
C ASN A 104 -40.02 3.84 17.72
N LYS A 105 -40.58 2.83 18.45
CA LYS A 105 -41.82 2.14 18.08
C LYS A 105 -41.78 1.67 16.60
N ASN A 106 -42.56 2.29 15.72
CA ASN A 106 -42.75 1.89 14.31
C ASN A 106 -41.94 2.71 13.31
N VAL A 107 -41.20 3.70 13.75
CA VAL A 107 -40.35 4.53 12.89
C VAL A 107 -38.88 4.23 13.09
N TYR A 108 -38.09 4.38 12.03
CA TYR A 108 -36.65 4.18 12.10
C TYR A 108 -35.91 4.99 11.04
N ASN A 109 -34.64 5.27 11.33
CA ASN A 109 -33.64 5.76 10.39
C ASN A 109 -32.43 4.84 10.41
N THR A 110 -31.69 4.80 9.31
CA THR A 110 -30.45 4.04 9.20
C THR A 110 -29.31 4.98 8.84
N TYR A 111 -28.31 5.05 9.72
CA TYR A 111 -27.09 5.83 9.50
C TYR A 111 -25.99 4.92 9.00
N LYS A 112 -25.26 5.37 7.96
CA LYS A 112 -24.05 4.71 7.46
C LYS A 112 -22.84 5.32 8.13
N VAL A 113 -22.15 4.51 8.95
CA VAL A 113 -21.01 4.95 9.74
C VAL A 113 -19.71 4.53 9.06
N THR A 114 -18.83 5.49 8.84
CA THR A 114 -17.49 5.31 8.32
C THR A 114 -16.47 5.78 9.35
N VAL A 115 -15.54 4.92 9.71
CA VAL A 115 -14.42 5.23 10.60
C VAL A 115 -13.14 5.00 9.83
N GLU A 116 -12.30 6.01 9.77
CA GLU A 116 -11.03 5.97 9.03
C GLU A 116 -9.88 6.34 9.97
N GLU A 117 -8.74 5.67 9.83
CA GLU A 117 -7.51 6.15 10.42
C GLU A 117 -7.04 7.39 9.67
N THR A 118 -6.68 8.45 10.41
CA THR A 118 -6.16 9.67 9.80
C THR A 118 -4.79 9.40 9.21
N LYS A 119 -4.66 9.62 7.90
CA LYS A 119 -3.40 9.48 7.16
C LYS A 119 -3.22 10.69 6.25
N ALA A 120 -2.01 11.26 6.28
CA ALA A 120 -1.62 12.27 5.31
C ALA A 120 -0.16 12.06 4.93
N LYS A 121 0.14 12.27 3.65
CA LYS A 121 1.48 12.09 3.09
C LYS A 121 1.80 13.14 2.04
N ILE A 122 3.10 13.38 1.86
CA ILE A 122 3.62 14.05 0.68
C ILE A 122 3.66 13.02 -0.43
N THR A 123 3.01 13.31 -1.57
CA THR A 123 2.92 12.39 -2.71
C THR A 123 3.92 12.71 -3.80
N MET A 124 4.38 13.96 -3.86
CA MET A 124 5.45 14.40 -4.74
C MET A 124 6.26 15.52 -4.09
N PHE A 125 7.57 15.47 -4.24
CA PHE A 125 8.48 16.55 -3.87
C PHE A 125 9.50 16.73 -5.00
N LYS A 126 9.59 17.92 -5.59
CA LYS A 126 10.41 18.15 -6.78
C LYS A 126 11.14 19.47 -6.69
N ILE A 127 12.41 19.49 -7.15
CA ILE A 127 13.26 20.69 -7.26
C ILE A 127 13.74 20.77 -8.71
N GLY A 128 13.23 21.74 -9.46
CA GLY A 128 13.50 21.80 -10.91
C GLY A 128 13.03 20.52 -11.60
N ASN A 129 13.96 19.75 -12.19
CA ASN A 129 13.69 18.45 -12.80
C ASN A 129 14.00 17.27 -11.86
N ALA A 130 14.63 17.53 -10.71
CA ALA A 130 14.96 16.48 -9.75
C ALA A 130 13.75 16.09 -8.92
N VAL A 131 13.36 14.83 -8.98
CA VAL A 131 12.29 14.23 -8.17
C VAL A 131 12.89 13.68 -6.89
N GLY A 132 12.24 13.95 -5.76
CA GLY A 132 12.66 13.46 -4.45
C GLY A 132 12.27 12.00 -4.25
N ASP A 133 13.18 11.22 -3.72
CA ASP A 133 12.92 9.87 -3.22
C ASP A 133 12.23 9.95 -1.86
N ILE A 134 10.97 9.51 -1.80
CA ILE A 134 10.11 9.59 -0.62
C ILE A 134 10.09 8.24 0.07
N ASN A 135 10.73 8.17 1.25
CA ASN A 135 10.63 7.02 2.13
C ASN A 135 9.49 7.24 3.14
N GLU A 136 8.33 6.64 2.88
CA GLU A 136 7.14 6.78 3.69
C GLU A 136 7.28 6.15 5.09
N ALA A 137 8.02 5.05 5.20
CA ALA A 137 8.22 4.35 6.47
C ALA A 137 8.99 5.20 7.49
N ASN A 138 10.02 5.91 7.03
CA ASN A 138 10.86 6.77 7.86
C ASN A 138 10.45 8.24 7.78
N ARG A 139 9.52 8.58 6.86
CA ARG A 139 9.11 9.95 6.54
C ARG A 139 10.31 10.85 6.23
N THR A 140 11.15 10.38 5.32
CA THR A 140 12.28 11.13 4.79
C THR A 140 12.12 11.33 3.29
N ILE A 141 12.62 12.47 2.80
CA ILE A 141 12.67 12.78 1.38
C ILE A 141 14.10 13.18 1.05
N THR A 142 14.71 12.53 0.07
CA THR A 142 16.04 12.88 -0.42
C THR A 142 15.94 13.36 -1.86
N VAL A 143 16.50 14.53 -2.15
CA VAL A 143 16.53 15.09 -3.50
C VAL A 143 17.97 15.30 -3.93
N TYR A 144 18.34 14.77 -5.10
CA TYR A 144 19.66 14.99 -5.69
C TYR A 144 19.58 16.05 -6.77
N VAL A 145 20.35 17.11 -6.62
CA VAL A 145 20.35 18.25 -7.53
C VAL A 145 21.73 18.45 -8.17
N PRO A 146 21.84 19.08 -9.36
CA PRO A 146 23.12 19.40 -9.96
C PRO A 146 24.03 20.19 -9.01
N VAL A 147 25.35 19.97 -9.10
CA VAL A 147 26.36 20.61 -8.23
C VAL A 147 26.29 22.16 -8.29
N ALA A 148 25.83 22.73 -9.38
CA ALA A 148 25.68 24.17 -9.54
C ALA A 148 24.40 24.76 -8.91
N THR A 149 23.52 23.93 -8.33
CA THR A 149 22.28 24.39 -7.71
C THR A 149 22.60 25.11 -6.40
N ASP A 150 22.07 26.32 -6.22
CA ASP A 150 22.16 27.05 -4.96
C ASP A 150 21.12 26.49 -3.98
N LEU A 151 21.59 25.81 -2.91
CA LEU A 151 20.71 25.22 -1.88
C LEU A 151 20.11 26.23 -0.93
N SER A 152 20.64 27.47 -0.88
CA SER A 152 20.19 28.50 0.08
C SER A 152 18.84 29.12 -0.26
N ALA A 153 18.36 28.94 -1.51
CA ALA A 153 17.12 29.57 -1.98
C ALA A 153 16.40 28.68 -3.04
N ILE A 154 15.77 27.61 -2.57
CA ILE A 154 15.05 26.66 -3.43
C ILE A 154 13.55 26.79 -3.23
N THR A 155 12.80 26.82 -4.31
CA THR A 155 11.33 26.75 -4.32
C THR A 155 10.89 25.36 -4.82
N PRO A 156 10.56 24.43 -3.93
CA PRO A 156 10.14 23.08 -4.33
C PRO A 156 8.69 23.07 -4.84
N VAL A 157 8.39 22.13 -5.72
CA VAL A 157 7.02 21.75 -6.09
C VAL A 157 6.60 20.57 -5.24
N ILE A 158 5.50 20.69 -4.51
CA ILE A 158 5.06 19.69 -3.53
C ILE A 158 3.60 19.34 -3.80
N GLU A 159 3.31 18.04 -3.90
CA GLU A 159 1.95 17.51 -3.84
C GLU A 159 1.77 16.70 -2.56
N HIS A 160 0.59 16.79 -1.98
CA HIS A 160 0.28 16.11 -0.72
C HIS A 160 -1.20 15.74 -0.64
N THR A 161 -1.56 15.00 0.40
CA THR A 161 -2.95 14.62 0.68
C THR A 161 -3.90 15.80 0.56
N ALA A 162 -4.94 15.65 -0.26
CA ALA A 162 -5.94 16.68 -0.48
C ALA A 162 -6.63 17.07 0.84
N GLY A 163 -6.76 18.39 1.06
CA GLY A 163 -7.33 18.95 2.31
C GLY A 163 -6.35 19.05 3.47
N ALA A 164 -5.13 18.52 3.38
CA ALA A 164 -4.05 18.82 4.32
C ALA A 164 -3.46 20.21 4.04
N THR A 165 -2.94 20.85 5.08
CA THR A 165 -2.06 22.03 4.94
C THR A 165 -0.62 21.60 5.19
N ILE A 166 0.36 22.29 4.59
CA ILE A 166 1.78 21.99 4.74
C ILE A 166 2.56 23.23 5.18
N SER A 167 3.57 23.03 6.01
CA SER A 167 4.52 24.06 6.43
C SER A 167 5.95 23.48 6.42
N PRO A 168 6.94 24.15 5.79
CA PRO A 168 6.82 25.34 4.95
C PRO A 168 5.78 25.20 3.83
N ALA A 169 5.20 26.31 3.35
CA ALA A 169 4.12 26.28 2.38
C ALA A 169 4.62 25.74 1.01
N ALA A 170 3.74 25.06 0.27
CA ALA A 170 4.05 24.68 -1.10
C ALA A 170 4.32 25.95 -1.94
N GLY A 171 5.47 25.98 -2.64
CA GLY A 171 5.92 27.12 -3.43
C GLY A 171 6.64 28.21 -2.61
N GLU A 172 6.86 28.02 -1.32
CA GLU A 172 7.72 28.89 -0.51
C GLU A 172 9.20 28.61 -0.84
N THR A 173 10.01 29.67 -0.88
CA THR A 173 11.46 29.53 -1.03
C THR A 173 12.10 29.21 0.30
N VAL A 174 12.87 28.14 0.36
CA VAL A 174 13.45 27.57 1.57
C VAL A 174 14.95 27.33 1.39
N ASP A 175 15.72 27.49 2.47
CA ASP A 175 17.14 27.15 2.55
C ASP A 175 17.29 25.64 2.91
N PHE A 176 17.87 24.87 1.97
CA PHE A 176 18.15 23.45 2.10
C PHE A 176 19.64 23.14 2.31
N THR A 177 20.44 24.11 2.72
CA THR A 177 21.85 23.85 3.13
C THR A 177 21.94 22.87 4.30
N ASN A 178 20.84 22.73 5.06
CA ASN A 178 20.61 21.73 6.09
C ASN A 178 19.26 21.03 5.84
N PRO A 179 19.04 19.83 6.39
CA PRO A 179 17.75 19.17 6.31
C PRO A 179 16.60 20.03 6.84
N VAL A 180 15.48 20.06 6.12
CA VAL A 180 14.30 20.87 6.43
C VAL A 180 13.13 19.96 6.79
N VAL A 181 12.40 20.29 7.85
CA VAL A 181 11.21 19.54 8.25
C VAL A 181 9.98 20.16 7.65
N TYR A 182 9.26 19.41 6.83
CA TYR A 182 7.93 19.72 6.33
C TYR A 182 6.87 19.03 7.17
N THR A 183 5.89 19.77 7.67
CA THR A 183 4.81 19.23 8.50
C THR A 183 3.47 19.39 7.80
N LEU A 184 2.80 18.28 7.52
CA LEU A 184 1.41 18.27 7.10
C LEU A 184 0.50 18.33 8.33
N ASN A 185 -0.54 19.18 8.27
CA ASN A 185 -1.64 19.17 9.25
C ASN A 185 -2.90 18.69 8.54
N TYR A 186 -3.48 17.59 9.03
CA TYR A 186 -4.69 17.01 8.47
C TYR A 186 -5.60 16.49 9.57
N VAL A 187 -6.85 16.95 9.59
CA VAL A 187 -7.87 16.55 10.58
C VAL A 187 -7.33 16.64 12.04
N GLY A 188 -6.56 17.69 12.35
CA GLY A 188 -6.00 17.94 13.68
C GLY A 188 -4.74 17.13 14.03
N TYR A 189 -4.23 16.29 13.12
CA TYR A 189 -3.01 15.50 13.32
C TYR A 189 -1.87 16.03 12.45
N GLN A 190 -0.64 15.80 12.91
CA GLN A 190 0.59 16.25 12.25
C GLN A 190 1.39 15.05 11.70
N PHE A 191 1.92 15.24 10.48
CA PHE A 191 2.75 14.26 9.77
C PHE A 191 3.98 14.98 9.25
N SER A 192 5.14 14.72 9.86
CA SER A 192 6.38 15.45 9.54
C SER A 192 7.30 14.60 8.70
N TYR A 193 7.89 15.23 7.66
CA TYR A 193 8.89 14.66 6.77
C TYR A 193 10.18 15.46 6.89
N THR A 194 11.32 14.78 7.01
CA THR A 194 12.64 15.41 6.92
C THR A 194 13.11 15.38 5.48
N VAL A 195 13.29 16.54 4.88
CA VAL A 195 13.76 16.69 3.49
C VAL A 195 15.24 17.05 3.50
N THR A 196 16.04 16.24 2.80
CA THR A 196 17.46 16.46 2.58
C THR A 196 17.73 16.68 1.09
N VAL A 197 18.38 17.79 0.75
CA VAL A 197 18.82 18.07 -0.62
C VAL A 197 20.32 17.90 -0.71
N GLN A 198 20.79 17.14 -1.69
CA GLN A 198 22.20 16.83 -1.88
C GLN A 198 22.64 17.14 -3.30
N HIS A 199 23.89 17.62 -3.46
CA HIS A 199 24.49 17.76 -4.77
C HIS A 199 24.94 16.39 -5.29
N GLY A 200 24.71 16.13 -6.58
CA GLY A 200 25.15 14.92 -7.26
C GLY A 200 24.06 14.24 -8.06
N SER A 201 24.33 13.01 -8.46
CA SER A 201 23.35 12.15 -9.13
C SER A 201 22.65 11.28 -8.09
N ASN A 202 21.37 11.01 -8.30
CA ASN A 202 20.65 10.02 -7.52
C ASN A 202 21.36 8.65 -7.65
N PRO A 203 21.84 8.04 -6.55
CA PRO A 203 22.49 6.74 -6.60
C PRO A 203 21.55 5.60 -7.04
N GLY A 204 20.23 5.87 -7.09
CA GLY A 204 19.18 4.89 -7.34
C GLY A 204 18.53 4.36 -6.07
N LEU A 205 17.50 3.55 -6.27
CA LEU A 205 16.81 2.83 -5.21
C LEU A 205 17.57 1.54 -4.89
N ILE A 206 18.18 1.45 -3.72
CA ILE A 206 18.87 0.24 -3.27
C ILE A 206 17.80 -0.80 -2.91
N ILE A 207 17.82 -1.93 -3.62
CA ILE A 207 16.92 -3.07 -3.40
C ILE A 207 17.60 -4.10 -2.50
N PHE A 208 18.90 -4.27 -2.67
CA PHE A 208 19.72 -5.16 -1.88
C PHE A 208 21.20 -4.71 -1.91
N ASN A 209 21.88 -4.71 -0.76
CA ASN A 209 23.31 -4.43 -0.68
C ASN A 209 24.04 -5.32 0.35
N GLY A 210 23.36 -6.30 0.95
CA GLY A 210 23.96 -7.22 1.92
C GLY A 210 24.19 -6.65 3.32
N GLU A 211 24.23 -5.32 3.49
CA GLU A 211 24.54 -4.61 4.74
C GLU A 211 23.27 -4.03 5.38
N ASP A 212 22.83 -2.89 4.87
CA ASP A 212 21.71 -2.13 5.44
C ASP A 212 20.37 -2.57 4.85
N VAL A 213 20.35 -2.87 3.55
CA VAL A 213 19.19 -3.35 2.82
C VAL A 213 19.39 -4.82 2.45
N LYS A 214 18.89 -5.69 3.31
CA LYS A 214 19.02 -7.16 3.20
C LYS A 214 17.69 -7.88 3.41
N PRO A 215 16.79 -7.79 2.43
CA PRO A 215 15.53 -8.51 2.48
C PRO A 215 15.76 -10.02 2.50
N VAL A 216 14.79 -10.75 3.01
CA VAL A 216 14.80 -12.22 2.96
C VAL A 216 14.43 -12.67 1.55
N TRP A 217 15.34 -13.34 0.88
CA TRP A 217 15.13 -13.91 -0.45
C TRP A 217 14.29 -15.19 -0.38
N ALA A 218 13.32 -15.31 -1.26
CA ALA A 218 12.66 -16.59 -1.50
C ALA A 218 13.57 -17.48 -2.35
N ASN A 219 13.72 -18.74 -1.94
CA ASN A 219 14.54 -19.73 -2.63
C ASN A 219 13.88 -20.18 -3.93
N ILE A 220 14.61 -20.10 -5.05
CA ILE A 220 14.16 -20.56 -6.35
C ILE A 220 15.12 -21.66 -6.83
N ALA A 221 14.72 -22.91 -6.71
CA ALA A 221 15.47 -24.10 -7.10
C ALA A 221 16.89 -24.22 -6.52
N ALA A 222 17.27 -23.32 -5.62
CA ALA A 222 18.50 -23.34 -4.83
C ALA A 222 18.29 -22.55 -3.56
N THR A 223 19.03 -22.86 -2.50
CA THR A 223 18.98 -22.10 -1.25
C THR A 223 19.81 -20.84 -1.39
N VAL A 224 19.19 -19.68 -1.14
CA VAL A 224 19.88 -18.38 -1.05
C VAL A 224 20.48 -18.23 0.34
N GLU A 225 21.78 -18.00 0.39
CA GLU A 225 22.50 -17.62 1.59
C GLU A 225 22.70 -16.10 1.57
N SER A 226 22.03 -15.37 2.47
CA SER A 226 22.11 -13.90 2.55
C SER A 226 21.79 -13.44 3.99
N PRO A 227 22.65 -12.61 4.62
CA PRO A 227 23.94 -12.16 4.11
C PRO A 227 24.97 -13.28 4.05
N TYR A 228 25.82 -13.27 3.05
CA TYR A 228 26.95 -14.17 2.87
C TYR A 228 28.25 -13.35 2.84
N ALA A 229 29.33 -13.85 3.45
CA ALA A 229 30.61 -13.14 3.43
C ALA A 229 31.09 -12.94 1.99
N ASN A 230 31.40 -11.70 1.61
CA ASN A 230 31.92 -11.39 0.28
C ASN A 230 33.25 -12.11 0.05
N PRO A 231 33.37 -12.99 -0.96
CA PRO A 231 34.59 -13.77 -1.18
C PRO A 231 35.73 -12.94 -1.76
N LEU A 232 35.44 -11.74 -2.28
CA LEU A 232 36.42 -10.86 -2.92
C LEU A 232 36.03 -9.40 -2.71
N THR A 233 36.58 -8.78 -1.69
CA THR A 233 36.48 -7.34 -1.48
C THR A 233 37.53 -6.63 -2.33
N ASP A 234 37.10 -5.95 -3.39
CA ASP A 234 37.97 -5.23 -4.32
C ASP A 234 37.50 -3.79 -4.54
N GLY A 235 38.13 -3.08 -5.46
CA GLY A 235 37.75 -1.68 -5.77
C GLY A 235 36.41 -1.54 -6.47
N ILE A 236 35.80 -2.65 -6.95
CA ILE A 236 34.47 -2.66 -7.59
C ILE A 236 33.38 -2.96 -6.57
N ASN A 237 33.61 -3.97 -5.71
CA ASN A 237 32.73 -4.34 -4.62
C ASN A 237 33.47 -4.43 -3.29
N PRO A 238 33.64 -3.32 -2.54
CA PRO A 238 34.38 -3.29 -1.28
C PRO A 238 33.54 -3.73 -0.08
N THR A 239 32.27 -4.06 -0.26
CA THR A 239 31.34 -4.40 0.83
C THR A 239 31.67 -5.75 1.46
N PRO A 240 31.44 -5.96 2.77
CA PRO A 240 31.79 -7.20 3.46
C PRO A 240 30.79 -8.35 3.19
N PHE A 241 29.60 -8.08 2.74
CA PHE A 241 28.55 -9.08 2.54
C PHE A 241 27.94 -9.02 1.14
N CYS A 242 27.33 -10.13 0.74
CA CYS A 242 26.62 -10.30 -0.52
C CYS A 242 25.53 -11.37 -0.35
N ALA A 243 24.82 -11.74 -1.42
CA ALA A 243 24.02 -12.95 -1.50
C ALA A 243 24.73 -14.01 -2.33
N SER A 244 24.45 -15.28 -2.06
CA SER A 244 25.01 -16.38 -2.83
C SER A 244 24.08 -17.57 -2.95
N ILE A 245 24.27 -18.37 -4.00
CA ILE A 245 23.69 -19.72 -4.15
C ILE A 245 24.73 -20.71 -4.63
N MET A 246 24.48 -22.00 -4.30
CA MET A 246 25.11 -23.10 -5.04
C MET A 246 24.24 -23.47 -6.25
N ARG A 247 24.81 -23.34 -7.44
CA ARG A 247 24.14 -23.73 -8.68
C ARG A 247 24.75 -25.01 -9.21
N ALA A 248 23.93 -26.04 -9.40
CA ALA A 248 24.37 -27.29 -10.01
C ALA A 248 24.59 -27.14 -11.52
N GLY A 249 25.30 -28.10 -12.11
CA GLY A 249 25.48 -28.17 -13.55
C GLY A 249 24.15 -28.35 -14.29
N ASN A 250 24.08 -27.91 -15.54
CA ASN A 250 22.86 -27.91 -16.34
C ASN A 250 22.30 -29.31 -16.64
N ASP A 251 23.17 -30.31 -16.67
CA ASP A 251 22.88 -31.69 -17.05
C ASP A 251 22.52 -32.59 -15.86
N THR A 252 22.52 -32.04 -14.63
CA THR A 252 22.21 -32.85 -13.45
C THR A 252 20.80 -32.55 -12.95
N ASP A 253 20.04 -33.59 -12.62
CA ASP A 253 18.77 -33.49 -11.90
C ASP A 253 18.95 -33.11 -10.42
N ALA A 254 20.17 -33.01 -9.96
CA ALA A 254 20.54 -32.83 -8.56
C ALA A 254 20.45 -31.37 -8.11
N GLY A 255 19.36 -30.69 -8.43
CA GLY A 255 18.96 -29.48 -7.72
C GLY A 255 19.33 -28.12 -8.28
N GLY A 256 20.11 -28.02 -9.34
CA GLY A 256 20.38 -26.72 -9.97
C GLY A 256 19.65 -26.57 -11.29
N LYS A 257 18.60 -25.79 -11.31
CA LYS A 257 17.93 -25.45 -12.56
C LYS A 257 18.57 -24.21 -13.20
N PRO A 258 18.44 -24.02 -14.53
CA PRO A 258 18.95 -22.83 -15.22
C PRO A 258 18.47 -21.52 -14.60
N TRP A 259 17.29 -21.54 -14.00
CA TRP A 259 16.66 -20.39 -13.33
C TRP A 259 16.88 -20.35 -11.82
N SER A 260 17.81 -21.13 -11.26
CA SER A 260 18.10 -21.10 -9.82
C SER A 260 18.52 -19.70 -9.37
N GLY A 261 17.92 -19.20 -8.31
CA GLY A 261 18.17 -17.86 -7.83
C GLY A 261 17.43 -17.49 -6.57
N GLY A 262 17.29 -16.20 -6.35
CA GLY A 262 16.52 -15.62 -5.26
C GLY A 262 15.46 -14.67 -5.77
N ALA A 263 14.29 -14.67 -5.13
CA ALA A 263 13.20 -13.79 -5.49
C ALA A 263 12.77 -12.91 -4.31
N LEU A 264 12.44 -11.67 -4.64
CA LEU A 264 11.83 -10.70 -3.73
C LEU A 264 10.36 -10.53 -4.13
N TRP A 265 9.48 -11.25 -3.42
CA TRP A 265 8.04 -11.19 -3.57
C TRP A 265 7.34 -11.56 -2.25
N ASN A 266 6.01 -11.53 -2.22
CA ASN A 266 5.19 -11.88 -1.06
C ASN A 266 5.49 -11.08 0.22
N SER A 267 6.54 -11.43 0.96
CA SER A 267 6.93 -10.78 2.22
C SER A 267 7.75 -9.50 2.04
N TYR A 268 8.43 -9.35 0.90
CA TYR A 268 9.20 -8.16 0.56
C TYR A 268 8.95 -7.78 -0.90
N LYS A 269 8.08 -6.80 -1.09
CA LYS A 269 7.80 -6.25 -2.41
C LYS A 269 8.60 -4.97 -2.61
N VAL A 270 9.25 -4.89 -3.75
CA VAL A 270 9.80 -3.63 -4.23
C VAL A 270 8.66 -2.76 -4.78
N ASN A 271 8.90 -1.49 -4.96
CA ASN A 271 7.96 -0.58 -5.61
C ASN A 271 8.74 0.32 -6.55
N ILE A 272 8.97 -0.18 -7.77
CA ILE A 272 9.78 0.50 -8.78
C ILE A 272 8.86 0.98 -9.89
N ASP A 273 8.74 2.29 -10.01
CA ASP A 273 7.95 2.93 -11.05
C ASP A 273 8.77 3.08 -12.33
N PRO A 274 8.37 2.44 -13.46
CA PRO A 274 9.05 2.62 -14.73
C PRO A 274 8.97 4.05 -15.29
N ALA A 275 8.15 4.92 -14.72
CA ALA A 275 8.17 6.35 -15.04
C ALA A 275 9.41 7.05 -14.47
N GLU A 276 9.94 6.58 -13.34
CA GLU A 276 11.07 7.17 -12.62
C GLU A 276 12.39 6.41 -12.88
N TYR A 277 12.31 5.08 -13.00
CA TYR A 277 13.46 4.19 -13.15
C TYR A 277 13.44 3.51 -14.53
N ASP A 278 14.57 3.44 -15.20
CA ASP A 278 14.67 2.79 -16.52
C ASP A 278 15.67 1.64 -16.59
N ARG A 279 16.43 1.42 -15.51
CA ARG A 279 17.50 0.41 -15.47
C ARG A 279 17.64 -0.20 -14.09
N PHE A 280 18.18 -1.42 -14.05
CA PHE A 280 18.77 -2.00 -12.86
C PHE A 280 20.26 -2.14 -13.03
N SER A 281 21.02 -1.97 -11.94
CA SER A 281 22.40 -2.45 -11.84
C SER A 281 22.52 -3.50 -10.75
N ILE A 282 23.44 -4.44 -10.93
CA ILE A 282 23.78 -5.47 -9.96
C ILE A 282 25.25 -5.83 -10.10
N MET A 283 25.89 -6.11 -9.00
CA MET A 283 27.21 -6.74 -8.98
C MET A 283 27.06 -8.25 -9.02
N VAL A 284 27.79 -8.92 -9.87
CA VAL A 284 27.81 -10.38 -9.97
C VAL A 284 29.25 -10.89 -9.97
N LEU A 285 29.51 -11.99 -9.26
CA LEU A 285 30.77 -12.71 -9.25
C LEU A 285 30.51 -14.19 -9.46
N LYS A 286 31.10 -14.79 -10.50
CA LYS A 286 31.04 -16.21 -10.78
C LYS A 286 32.25 -16.67 -11.57
N ASN A 287 32.48 -17.99 -11.60
CA ASN A 287 33.60 -18.62 -12.30
C ASN A 287 33.23 -19.24 -13.66
N VAL A 288 32.01 -18.96 -14.14
CA VAL A 288 31.50 -19.45 -15.41
C VAL A 288 30.85 -18.29 -16.15
N ALA A 289 31.25 -18.04 -17.40
CA ALA A 289 30.60 -17.08 -18.25
C ALA A 289 29.17 -17.48 -18.61
N GLY A 290 28.33 -16.53 -18.96
CA GLY A 290 26.94 -16.79 -19.36
C GLY A 290 25.97 -15.73 -18.86
N ASP A 291 24.70 -15.87 -19.26
CA ASP A 291 23.66 -14.91 -18.90
C ASP A 291 23.43 -14.81 -17.39
N VAL A 292 23.31 -13.58 -16.94
CA VAL A 292 22.64 -13.22 -15.69
C VAL A 292 21.26 -12.72 -16.05
N GLN A 293 20.24 -13.20 -15.36
CA GLN A 293 18.85 -12.82 -15.62
C GLN A 293 18.24 -12.13 -14.41
N LEU A 294 17.56 -11.02 -14.66
CA LEU A 294 16.55 -10.46 -13.78
C LEU A 294 15.16 -10.76 -14.36
N GLU A 295 14.28 -11.34 -13.56
CA GLU A 295 12.87 -11.44 -13.88
C GLU A 295 12.13 -10.36 -13.10
N ILE A 296 11.36 -9.53 -13.80
CA ILE A 296 10.56 -8.46 -13.19
C ILE A 296 9.08 -8.67 -13.48
N GLN A 297 8.23 -8.36 -12.50
CA GLN A 297 6.79 -8.59 -12.60
C GLN A 297 6.02 -7.59 -11.74
N SER A 298 4.83 -7.21 -12.19
CA SER A 298 3.84 -6.50 -11.38
C SER A 298 2.90 -7.47 -10.70
N ASP A 299 2.26 -7.05 -9.61
CA ASP A 299 1.25 -7.85 -8.93
C ASP A 299 0.08 -8.16 -9.85
N GLY A 300 -0.32 -9.42 -9.90
CA GLY A 300 -1.43 -9.90 -10.73
C GLY A 300 -1.11 -10.07 -12.22
N GLU A 301 0.11 -9.75 -12.67
CA GLU A 301 0.51 -10.00 -14.05
C GLU A 301 0.76 -11.48 -14.31
N GLN A 302 0.30 -11.93 -15.49
CA GLN A 302 0.63 -13.26 -16.00
C GLN A 302 1.96 -13.27 -16.77
N ASN A 303 2.31 -12.15 -17.38
CA ASN A 303 3.51 -12.00 -18.18
C ASN A 303 4.62 -11.38 -17.33
N LYS A 304 5.83 -11.88 -17.56
CA LYS A 304 7.06 -11.45 -16.91
C LYS A 304 8.02 -10.93 -17.96
N ASP A 305 8.79 -9.93 -17.61
CA ASP A 305 9.93 -9.52 -18.42
C ASP A 305 11.18 -10.22 -17.92
N TRP A 306 11.90 -10.85 -18.81
CA TRP A 306 13.17 -11.52 -18.54
C TRP A 306 14.31 -10.69 -19.15
N LEU A 307 14.99 -9.97 -18.29
CA LEU A 307 16.10 -9.12 -18.65
C LEU A 307 17.38 -9.93 -18.55
N LYS A 308 18.22 -9.96 -19.60
CA LYS A 308 19.45 -10.74 -19.63
C LYS A 308 20.65 -9.90 -20.01
N VAL A 309 21.75 -10.13 -19.30
CA VAL A 309 23.05 -9.52 -19.57
C VAL A 309 24.14 -10.57 -19.41
N TRP A 310 25.08 -10.54 -20.35
CA TRP A 310 26.18 -11.49 -20.40
C TRP A 310 27.27 -11.14 -19.38
N TYR A 311 27.65 -12.10 -18.53
CA TYR A 311 28.82 -12.04 -17.68
C TYR A 311 30.01 -12.62 -18.48
N SER A 312 31.03 -11.78 -18.74
CA SER A 312 32.11 -12.08 -19.68
C SER A 312 33.15 -13.08 -19.14
N GLU A 313 33.73 -13.84 -20.05
CA GLU A 313 34.90 -14.72 -19.80
C GLU A 313 36.10 -13.95 -19.24
N ASP A 314 36.28 -12.69 -19.62
CA ASP A 314 37.37 -11.84 -19.17
C ASP A 314 37.31 -11.48 -17.68
N ASN A 315 36.16 -11.71 -17.05
CA ASN A 315 35.87 -11.35 -15.67
C ASN A 315 35.62 -12.55 -14.75
N LEU A 316 36.00 -13.76 -15.18
CA LEU A 316 35.82 -14.95 -14.33
C LEU A 316 36.50 -14.79 -12.98
N GLY A 317 35.77 -15.04 -11.90
CA GLY A 317 36.23 -14.91 -10.53
C GLY A 317 36.39 -13.46 -10.04
N LYS A 318 35.86 -12.47 -10.77
CA LYS A 318 35.90 -11.05 -10.40
C LYS A 318 34.49 -10.49 -10.33
N TRP A 319 34.27 -9.48 -9.50
CA TRP A 319 33.03 -8.71 -9.53
C TRP A 319 32.90 -7.97 -10.85
N GLN A 320 31.71 -8.05 -11.45
CA GLN A 320 31.32 -7.29 -12.62
C GLN A 320 30.01 -6.58 -12.35
N LYS A 321 29.95 -5.27 -12.60
CA LYS A 321 28.73 -4.50 -12.59
C LYS A 321 27.98 -4.72 -13.90
N LEU A 322 26.77 -5.25 -13.81
CA LEU A 322 25.87 -5.48 -14.94
C LEU A 322 24.71 -4.50 -14.88
N THR A 323 24.27 -4.03 -16.04
CA THR A 323 23.15 -3.07 -16.15
C THR A 323 22.08 -3.66 -17.06
N PHE A 324 20.85 -3.67 -16.59
CA PHE A 324 19.67 -4.21 -17.25
C PHE A 324 18.71 -3.08 -17.58
N LYS A 325 18.30 -2.95 -18.81
CA LYS A 325 17.33 -1.93 -19.23
C LYS A 325 15.91 -2.43 -18.98
N ILE A 326 15.08 -1.64 -18.31
CA ILE A 326 13.65 -1.88 -18.19
C ILE A 326 13.02 -1.65 -19.58
N PRO A 327 12.11 -2.52 -20.07
CA PRO A 327 11.45 -2.31 -21.35
C PRO A 327 10.73 -0.96 -21.43
N GLU A 328 10.93 -0.20 -22.50
CA GLU A 328 10.37 1.15 -22.68
C GLU A 328 8.82 1.17 -22.67
N ASN A 329 8.21 0.08 -23.08
CA ASN A 329 6.75 -0.09 -23.09
C ASN A 329 6.17 -0.54 -21.74
N ARG A 330 7.02 -0.79 -20.74
CA ARG A 330 6.54 -1.16 -19.41
C ARG A 330 6.09 0.10 -18.66
N THR A 331 4.83 0.10 -18.24
CA THR A 331 4.23 1.20 -17.47
C THR A 331 3.75 0.75 -16.08
N ALA A 332 3.56 -0.56 -15.88
CA ALA A 332 3.10 -1.10 -14.61
C ALA A 332 4.23 -1.13 -13.58
N ILE A 333 3.91 -0.75 -12.34
CA ILE A 333 4.84 -0.78 -11.20
C ILE A 333 5.44 -2.17 -11.03
N ILE A 334 6.76 -2.26 -10.88
CA ILE A 334 7.46 -3.51 -10.64
C ILE A 334 7.43 -3.79 -9.13
N ASN A 335 6.76 -4.87 -8.74
CA ASN A 335 6.62 -5.28 -7.35
C ASN A 335 7.45 -6.51 -7.01
N ASN A 336 7.82 -7.31 -8.01
CA ASN A 336 8.56 -8.54 -7.83
C ASN A 336 9.82 -8.52 -8.69
N VAL A 337 10.94 -8.91 -8.08
CA VAL A 337 12.23 -9.06 -8.77
C VAL A 337 12.81 -10.43 -8.38
N LEU A 338 13.25 -11.20 -9.39
CA LEU A 338 13.99 -12.44 -9.21
C LEU A 338 15.37 -12.28 -9.83
N VAL A 339 16.40 -12.66 -9.11
CA VAL A 339 17.79 -12.74 -9.58
C VAL A 339 18.11 -14.20 -9.88
N ALA A 340 18.39 -14.53 -11.14
CA ALA A 340 19.00 -15.79 -11.55
C ALA A 340 20.44 -15.50 -12.05
N PRO A 341 21.45 -15.61 -11.16
CA PRO A 341 22.79 -15.10 -11.43
C PRO A 341 23.56 -15.94 -12.47
N HIS A 342 23.02 -17.09 -12.84
CA HIS A 342 23.51 -17.86 -13.98
C HIS A 342 22.31 -18.55 -14.67
N ALA A 343 21.61 -17.82 -15.53
CA ALA A 343 20.57 -18.40 -16.37
C ALA A 343 21.21 -19.17 -17.53
N HIS A 344 20.54 -20.26 -17.93
CA HIS A 344 20.93 -21.03 -19.11
C HIS A 344 19.73 -21.19 -20.03
N ASP A 345 19.90 -20.78 -21.27
CA ASP A 345 18.93 -20.99 -22.34
C ASP A 345 19.49 -21.90 -23.43
N ALA A 346 18.64 -22.28 -24.35
CA ALA A 346 19.07 -23.04 -25.55
C ALA A 346 20.16 -22.26 -26.29
N GLY A 347 21.29 -22.90 -26.53
CA GLY A 347 22.45 -22.31 -27.21
C GLY A 347 23.51 -21.72 -26.29
N GLN A 348 23.27 -21.67 -24.98
CA GLN A 348 24.28 -21.27 -24.01
C GLN A 348 25.26 -22.43 -23.70
N PRO A 349 26.50 -22.12 -23.28
CA PRO A 349 27.45 -23.16 -22.85
C PRO A 349 26.87 -24.02 -21.72
N VAL A 350 27.01 -25.32 -21.85
CA VAL A 350 26.62 -26.27 -20.81
C VAL A 350 27.62 -26.20 -19.67
N VAL A 351 27.10 -26.04 -18.45
CA VAL A 351 27.91 -26.04 -17.24
C VAL A 351 27.80 -27.39 -16.55
N PHE A 352 28.87 -28.19 -16.58
CA PHE A 352 28.89 -29.54 -16.07
C PHE A 352 29.15 -29.66 -14.56
N THR A 353 29.60 -28.61 -13.92
CA THR A 353 29.99 -28.62 -12.51
C THR A 353 29.15 -27.71 -11.65
N THR A 354 28.87 -28.18 -10.45
CA THR A 354 28.27 -27.31 -9.41
C THR A 354 29.25 -26.21 -9.03
N HIS A 355 28.79 -24.99 -8.98
CA HIS A 355 29.61 -23.84 -8.60
C HIS A 355 28.78 -22.83 -7.79
N ARG A 356 29.49 -22.02 -6.96
CA ARG A 356 28.89 -20.94 -6.22
C ARG A 356 28.88 -19.69 -7.08
N VAL A 357 27.77 -18.96 -7.05
CA VAL A 357 27.60 -17.66 -7.68
C VAL A 357 27.13 -16.64 -6.65
N TYR A 358 27.50 -15.39 -6.84
CA TYR A 358 27.27 -14.34 -5.89
C TYR A 358 26.69 -13.13 -6.59
N TRP A 359 25.86 -12.37 -5.88
CA TRP A 359 25.39 -11.07 -6.33
C TRP A 359 25.28 -10.10 -5.17
N ASP A 360 25.36 -8.81 -5.51
CA ASP A 360 25.34 -7.71 -4.56
C ASP A 360 24.90 -6.42 -5.24
N GLU A 361 24.66 -5.34 -4.47
CA GLU A 361 24.36 -4.00 -4.98
C GLU A 361 23.29 -4.00 -6.09
N LEU A 362 22.13 -4.66 -5.82
CA LEU A 362 20.98 -4.58 -6.71
C LEU A 362 20.29 -3.23 -6.50
N ILE A 363 20.34 -2.39 -7.52
CA ILE A 363 19.88 -0.99 -7.48
C ILE A 363 19.01 -0.71 -8.69
N ALA A 364 17.82 -0.10 -8.51
CA ALA A 364 17.09 0.49 -9.59
C ALA A 364 17.64 1.91 -9.86
N LEU A 365 18.05 2.17 -11.09
CA LEU A 365 18.68 3.43 -11.50
C LEU A 365 17.64 4.36 -12.10
N PRO A 366 17.64 5.64 -11.70
CA PRO A 366 16.71 6.63 -12.23
C PRO A 366 16.95 6.90 -13.71
N LYS A 367 15.91 7.39 -14.38
CA LYS A 367 16.04 7.92 -15.74
C LYS A 367 17.04 9.07 -15.78
N GLU A 368 17.87 9.08 -16.82
CA GLU A 368 18.82 10.16 -17.09
C GLU A 368 18.15 11.39 -17.70
#